data_5447b7f9bdf953a20b92d461efd015dc
#
_entry.id   5447b7f9bdf953a20b92d461efd015dc
#
_cell.length_a   1.000
_cell.length_b   1.000
_cell.length_c   1.000
_cell.angle_alpha   90.00
_cell.angle_beta   90.00
_cell.angle_gamma   90.00
#
_symmetry.space_group_name_H-M   'P 1'
#
loop_
_entity.id
_entity.type
_entity.pdbx_description
1 polymer ?
#
loop_
_entity_poly.entity_id
_entity_poly.type
_entity_poly.pdbx_seq_one_letter_code
_entity_poly.pdbx_strand_id
1 'polypeptide(L)'
;MPAQILQTQNLNDKIQAKLRLLQREVGWFFYRGDVSLLNSLIVAIVGSRRPNPYAKTHTFQLARQIAELGAVVISGGAFGVDIEAHKGAGSRTILVSPSGLGRYYPTSHRKEIERIAHEGLVLSEYATDFLPQKWTFLERNETMIALSDCVIVPQADENSGSIYSAYFAHKIGKPLFVLSHRIGESLGTQRLIETQKATPIVRIEGFLQWLCATFGAEYGLKSHAQSADNTHDAFM
;
A
#
# COMPACT_ATOMS: atom_id res chain seq x y z
N MET A 1 9.66 10.71 17.66
CA MET A 1 10.81 11.23 16.86
C MET A 1 10.37 12.47 16.09
N PRO A 2 11.21 13.52 15.96
CA PRO A 2 10.91 14.65 15.07
C PRO A 2 10.84 14.16 13.61
N ALA A 3 10.09 14.86 12.78
CA ALA A 3 10.08 14.58 11.36
C ALA A 3 11.40 15.05 10.72
N GLN A 4 11.92 14.26 9.78
CA GLN A 4 13.10 14.59 8.97
C GLN A 4 12.67 14.91 7.55
N ILE A 5 13.55 15.51 6.76
CA ILE A 5 13.29 15.85 5.36
C ILE A 5 14.14 14.93 4.46
N LEU A 6 13.48 14.32 3.48
CA LEU A 6 14.08 13.52 2.44
C LEU A 6 13.87 14.22 1.10
N GLN A 7 14.93 14.74 0.51
CA GLN A 7 14.87 15.33 -0.83
C GLN A 7 14.77 14.21 -1.88
N THR A 8 13.81 14.32 -2.78
CA THR A 8 13.53 13.26 -3.77
C THR A 8 14.66 13.09 -4.78
N GLN A 9 15.43 14.15 -5.05
CA GLN A 9 16.63 14.08 -5.89
C GLN A 9 17.74 13.18 -5.32
N ASN A 10 17.73 12.91 -4.00
CA ASN A 10 18.70 12.05 -3.33
C ASN A 10 18.23 10.58 -3.26
N LEU A 11 17.04 10.28 -3.76
CA LEU A 11 16.55 8.93 -3.91
C LEU A 11 17.21 8.24 -5.12
N ASN A 12 17.21 6.91 -5.13
CA ASN A 12 17.74 6.17 -6.28
C ASN A 12 16.91 6.45 -7.54
N ASP A 13 17.51 6.20 -8.72
CA ASP A 13 16.90 6.48 -10.02
C ASP A 13 15.55 5.79 -10.21
N LYS A 14 15.38 4.60 -9.63
CA LYS A 14 14.13 3.83 -9.71
C LYS A 14 12.99 4.54 -9.00
N ILE A 15 13.21 5.06 -7.79
CA ILE A 15 12.19 5.81 -7.05
C ILE A 15 11.89 7.14 -7.75
N GLN A 16 12.93 7.82 -8.24
CA GLN A 16 12.73 9.04 -9.02
C GLN A 16 11.90 8.78 -10.29
N ALA A 17 12.18 7.68 -11.02
CA ALA A 17 11.39 7.28 -12.18
C ALA A 17 9.92 7.01 -11.83
N LYS A 18 9.66 6.37 -10.69
CA LYS A 18 8.30 6.17 -10.16
C LYS A 18 7.60 7.51 -9.88
N LEU A 19 8.27 8.46 -9.26
CA LEU A 19 7.70 9.79 -8.95
C LEU A 19 7.43 10.62 -10.21
N ARG A 20 8.20 10.43 -11.29
CA ARG A 20 7.92 11.09 -12.60
C ARG A 20 6.61 10.65 -13.25
N LEU A 21 5.97 9.57 -12.78
CA LEU A 21 4.63 9.16 -13.24
C LEU A 21 3.52 10.08 -12.71
N LEU A 22 3.82 10.90 -11.70
CA LEU A 22 2.91 11.93 -11.21
C LEU A 22 2.85 13.10 -12.20
N GLN A 23 1.67 13.73 -12.31
CA GLN A 23 1.49 14.94 -13.12
C GLN A 23 1.90 16.23 -12.38
N ARG A 24 2.59 16.07 -11.27
CA ARG A 24 3.11 17.14 -10.42
C ARG A 24 4.49 16.77 -9.89
N GLU A 25 5.26 17.77 -9.55
CA GLU A 25 6.56 17.57 -8.94
C GLU A 25 6.42 17.31 -7.44
N VAL A 26 7.19 16.35 -6.93
CA VAL A 26 7.37 16.08 -5.50
C VAL A 26 8.85 16.29 -5.21
N GLY A 27 9.19 17.44 -4.66
CA GLY A 27 10.60 17.80 -4.39
C GLY A 27 11.18 17.18 -3.11
N TRP A 28 10.31 16.87 -2.14
CA TRP A 28 10.71 16.31 -0.84
C TRP A 28 9.58 15.53 -0.18
N PHE A 29 9.98 14.70 0.80
CA PHE A 29 9.08 14.12 1.80
C PHE A 29 9.54 14.50 3.21
N PHE A 30 8.60 14.81 4.06
CA PHE A 30 8.79 14.73 5.50
C PHE A 30 8.60 13.27 5.92
N TYR A 31 9.48 12.73 6.76
CA TYR A 31 9.40 11.32 7.12
C TYR A 31 9.73 11.03 8.59
N ARG A 32 9.27 9.87 9.06
CA ARG A 32 9.66 9.21 10.31
C ARG A 32 9.81 7.72 10.04
N GLY A 33 10.86 7.11 10.53
CA GLY A 33 11.12 5.68 10.40
C GLY A 33 12.20 5.34 9.37
N ASP A 34 12.13 4.15 8.80
CA ASP A 34 13.17 3.57 7.95
C ASP A 34 12.96 3.86 6.46
N VAL A 35 13.71 4.81 5.92
CA VAL A 35 13.67 5.17 4.48
C VAL A 35 14.20 4.06 3.57
N SER A 36 14.95 3.08 4.09
CA SER A 36 15.48 1.97 3.29
C SER A 36 14.36 1.09 2.71
N LEU A 37 13.17 1.10 3.32
CA LEU A 37 11.97 0.41 2.83
C LEU A 37 11.55 0.87 1.42
N LEU A 38 11.90 2.09 1.02
CA LEU A 38 11.65 2.57 -0.34
C LEU A 38 12.44 1.80 -1.41
N ASN A 39 13.51 1.10 -1.04
CA ASN A 39 14.34 0.31 -1.97
C ASN A 39 13.80 -1.13 -2.17
N SER A 40 12.75 -1.51 -1.46
CA SER A 40 12.12 -2.83 -1.58
C SER A 40 11.10 -2.87 -2.71
N LEU A 41 10.62 -4.07 -3.05
CA LEU A 41 9.38 -4.22 -3.82
C LEU A 41 8.22 -3.63 -2.99
N ILE A 42 7.46 -2.71 -3.58
CA ILE A 42 6.37 -2.00 -2.89
C ILE A 42 5.03 -2.39 -3.51
N VAL A 43 4.13 -2.91 -2.68
CA VAL A 43 2.76 -3.25 -3.06
C VAL A 43 1.79 -2.26 -2.41
N ALA A 44 1.04 -1.49 -3.21
CA ALA A 44 0.00 -0.62 -2.67
C ALA A 44 -1.26 -1.43 -2.36
N ILE A 45 -1.82 -1.23 -1.17
CA ILE A 45 -3.12 -1.80 -0.79
C ILE A 45 -4.02 -0.64 -0.37
N VAL A 46 -5.09 -0.40 -1.13
CA VAL A 46 -6.06 0.67 -0.90
C VAL A 46 -7.48 0.15 -1.06
N GLY A 47 -8.45 0.67 -0.31
CA GLY A 47 -9.80 0.13 -0.44
C GLY A 47 -10.85 0.83 0.42
N SER A 48 -11.99 0.15 0.57
CA SER A 48 -13.13 0.63 1.32
C SER A 48 -12.76 0.99 2.77
N ARG A 49 -13.31 2.09 3.25
CA ARG A 49 -13.22 2.47 4.67
C ARG A 49 -14.12 1.61 5.57
N ARG A 50 -15.05 0.88 4.98
CA ARG A 50 -15.99 -0.05 5.64
C ARG A 50 -16.01 -1.38 4.90
N PRO A 51 -14.88 -2.13 4.88
CA PRO A 51 -14.84 -3.40 4.20
C PRO A 51 -15.76 -4.42 4.89
N ASN A 52 -16.30 -5.34 4.10
CA ASN A 52 -16.98 -6.50 4.64
C ASN A 52 -15.96 -7.43 5.35
N PRO A 53 -16.41 -8.40 6.18
CA PRO A 53 -15.50 -9.30 6.91
C PRO A 53 -14.55 -10.08 6.01
N TYR A 54 -15.00 -10.50 4.82
CA TYR A 54 -14.17 -11.20 3.83
C TYR A 54 -13.00 -10.30 3.37
N ALA A 55 -13.30 -9.10 2.87
CA ALA A 55 -12.27 -8.17 2.42
C ALA A 55 -11.31 -7.78 3.54
N LYS A 56 -11.82 -7.56 4.77
CA LYS A 56 -11.00 -7.23 5.94
C LYS A 56 -9.99 -8.34 6.25
N THR A 57 -10.46 -9.59 6.37
CA THR A 57 -9.60 -10.74 6.69
C THR A 57 -8.57 -10.98 5.62
N HIS A 58 -8.98 -10.96 4.32
CA HIS A 58 -8.06 -11.22 3.22
C HIS A 58 -7.07 -10.07 3.00
N THR A 59 -7.44 -8.83 3.30
CA THR A 59 -6.49 -7.70 3.30
C THR A 59 -5.36 -7.93 4.29
N PHE A 60 -5.69 -8.30 5.52
CA PHE A 60 -4.69 -8.60 6.55
C PHE A 60 -3.78 -9.76 6.13
N GLN A 61 -4.36 -10.87 5.64
CA GLN A 61 -3.61 -12.05 5.20
C GLN A 61 -2.69 -11.74 4.01
N LEU A 62 -3.18 -11.03 2.99
CA LEU A 62 -2.38 -10.59 1.85
C LEU A 62 -1.20 -9.72 2.30
N ALA A 63 -1.47 -8.71 3.11
CA ALA A 63 -0.42 -7.80 3.59
C ALA A 63 0.65 -8.55 4.40
N ARG A 64 0.25 -9.50 5.26
CA ARG A 64 1.16 -10.34 6.03
C ARG A 64 2.05 -11.18 5.12
N GLN A 65 1.46 -11.92 4.18
CA GLN A 65 2.22 -12.82 3.32
C GLN A 65 3.12 -12.05 2.34
N ILE A 66 2.70 -10.87 1.85
CA ILE A 66 3.55 -9.95 1.08
C ILE A 66 4.77 -9.53 1.90
N ALA A 67 4.59 -9.18 3.16
CA ALA A 67 5.68 -8.81 4.06
C ALA A 67 6.62 -9.99 4.37
N GLU A 68 6.08 -11.20 4.57
CA GLU A 68 6.85 -12.44 4.79
C GLU A 68 7.77 -12.78 3.59
N LEU A 69 7.35 -12.45 2.36
CA LEU A 69 8.21 -12.55 1.16
C LEU A 69 9.35 -11.54 1.13
N GLY A 70 9.35 -10.54 2.00
CA GLY A 70 10.33 -9.45 2.01
C GLY A 70 9.89 -8.21 1.24
N ALA A 71 8.70 -8.18 0.65
CA ALA A 71 8.13 -6.99 0.05
C ALA A 71 7.60 -6.01 1.12
N VAL A 72 7.24 -4.80 0.71
CA VAL A 72 6.73 -3.74 1.58
C VAL A 72 5.33 -3.35 1.13
N VAL A 73 4.43 -3.19 2.08
CA VAL A 73 3.07 -2.70 1.82
C VAL A 73 3.02 -1.20 2.01
N ILE A 74 2.55 -0.46 1.01
CA ILE A 74 2.27 0.98 1.11
C ILE A 74 0.77 1.21 1.18
N SER A 75 0.32 2.03 2.14
CA SER A 75 -1.09 2.38 2.30
C SER A 75 -1.26 3.76 2.96
N GLY A 76 -2.50 4.20 3.09
CA GLY A 76 -2.80 5.57 3.51
C GLY A 76 -3.22 5.76 4.95
N GLY A 77 -3.37 4.69 5.72
CA GLY A 77 -3.77 4.75 7.13
C GLY A 77 -5.23 5.14 7.37
N ALA A 78 -6.09 5.12 6.36
CA ALA A 78 -7.53 5.34 6.51
C ALA A 78 -8.18 4.17 7.27
N PHE A 79 -9.47 4.35 7.67
CA PHE A 79 -10.25 3.24 8.22
C PHE A 79 -10.37 2.09 7.21
N GLY A 80 -10.64 0.89 7.70
CA GLY A 80 -10.95 -0.28 6.89
C GLY A 80 -9.72 -0.90 6.26
N VAL A 81 -9.69 -1.00 4.93
CA VAL A 81 -8.64 -1.71 4.18
C VAL A 81 -7.24 -1.20 4.53
N ASP A 82 -7.02 0.11 4.52
CA ASP A 82 -5.69 0.69 4.74
C ASP A 82 -5.09 0.28 6.08
N ILE A 83 -5.86 0.42 7.17
CA ILE A 83 -5.36 0.09 8.52
C ILE A 83 -5.15 -1.42 8.71
N GLU A 84 -5.98 -2.27 8.09
CA GLU A 84 -5.79 -3.72 8.13
C GLU A 84 -4.55 -4.14 7.32
N ALA A 85 -4.25 -3.47 6.21
CA ALA A 85 -3.03 -3.68 5.45
C ALA A 85 -1.78 -3.36 6.29
N HIS A 86 -1.75 -2.23 7.00
CA HIS A 86 -0.64 -1.88 7.89
C HIS A 86 -0.45 -2.90 9.02
N LYS A 87 -1.54 -3.35 9.65
CA LYS A 87 -1.49 -4.37 10.70
C LYS A 87 -0.94 -5.70 10.20
N GLY A 88 -1.38 -6.13 9.01
CA GLY A 88 -0.89 -7.37 8.40
C GLY A 88 0.59 -7.29 8.04
N ALA A 89 1.04 -6.18 7.48
CA ALA A 89 2.42 -5.99 7.03
C ALA A 89 3.44 -5.82 8.17
N GLY A 90 3.00 -5.56 9.40
CA GLY A 90 3.90 -5.37 10.55
C GLY A 90 4.88 -4.21 10.33
N SER A 91 6.18 -4.48 10.45
CA SER A 91 7.24 -3.48 10.24
C SER A 91 7.52 -3.18 8.77
N ARG A 92 7.15 -4.08 7.85
CA ARG A 92 7.39 -3.87 6.40
C ARG A 92 6.27 -3.05 5.76
N THR A 93 6.06 -1.85 6.29
CA THR A 93 4.97 -0.99 5.85
C THR A 93 5.37 0.47 5.71
N ILE A 94 4.79 1.14 4.71
CA ILE A 94 4.93 2.58 4.45
C ILE A 94 3.54 3.21 4.53
N LEU A 95 3.37 4.19 5.42
CA LEU A 95 2.17 5.00 5.49
C LEU A 95 2.45 6.35 4.82
N VAL A 96 1.61 6.75 3.87
CA VAL A 96 1.64 8.10 3.31
C VAL A 96 0.51 8.92 3.91
N SER A 97 0.85 10.00 4.62
CA SER A 97 -0.11 10.85 5.33
C SER A 97 -0.70 11.91 4.41
N PRO A 98 -2.00 12.23 4.50
CA PRO A 98 -2.61 13.36 3.81
C PRO A 98 -2.40 14.70 4.52
N SER A 99 -1.68 14.69 5.65
CA SER A 99 -1.39 15.86 6.49
C SER A 99 0.07 15.87 6.89
N GLY A 100 0.54 16.97 7.43
CA GLY A 100 1.87 17.07 8.05
C GLY A 100 2.03 16.08 9.22
N LEU A 101 3.27 15.66 9.47
CA LEU A 101 3.58 14.62 10.46
C LEU A 101 3.48 15.10 11.93
N GLY A 102 3.22 16.39 12.19
CA GLY A 102 2.81 16.89 13.51
C GLY A 102 1.35 16.55 13.86
N ARG A 103 0.60 15.99 12.92
CA ARG A 103 -0.81 15.65 13.07
C ARG A 103 -1.05 14.18 12.76
N TYR A 104 -1.90 13.54 13.55
CA TYR A 104 -2.34 12.16 13.28
C TYR A 104 -3.68 12.19 12.56
N TYR A 105 -3.76 11.56 11.39
CA TYR A 105 -5.02 11.45 10.68
C TYR A 105 -5.24 10.02 10.15
N PRO A 106 -6.36 9.37 10.52
CA PRO A 106 -7.33 9.81 11.54
C PRO A 106 -6.72 9.73 12.95
N THR A 107 -7.16 10.60 13.87
CA THR A 107 -6.65 10.65 15.25
C THR A 107 -6.86 9.35 16.02
N SER A 108 -7.91 8.61 15.69
CA SER A 108 -8.19 7.28 16.27
C SER A 108 -7.13 6.24 15.94
N HIS A 109 -6.35 6.42 14.88
CA HIS A 109 -5.25 5.52 14.48
C HIS A 109 -3.89 5.98 15.02
N ARG A 110 -3.86 6.95 15.93
CA ARG A 110 -2.61 7.51 16.49
C ARG A 110 -1.62 6.42 16.91
N LYS A 111 -2.07 5.44 17.70
CA LYS A 111 -1.19 4.35 18.18
C LYS A 111 -0.56 3.56 17.04
N GLU A 112 -1.33 3.27 16.01
CA GLU A 112 -0.83 2.54 14.85
C GLU A 112 0.12 3.39 14.00
N ILE A 113 -0.18 4.68 13.82
CA ILE A 113 0.71 5.62 13.11
C ILE A 113 2.04 5.78 13.86
N GLU A 114 2.01 5.84 15.21
CA GLU A 114 3.20 5.88 16.05
C GLU A 114 4.02 4.58 15.93
N ARG A 115 3.35 3.41 15.93
CA ARG A 115 4.00 2.11 15.69
C ARG A 115 4.70 2.11 14.33
N ILE A 116 4.01 2.50 13.25
CA ILE A 116 4.58 2.55 11.90
C ILE A 116 5.76 3.53 11.83
N ALA A 117 5.67 4.68 12.50
CA ALA A 117 6.76 5.64 12.57
C ALA A 117 8.00 5.10 13.31
N HIS A 118 7.85 4.06 14.12
CA HIS A 118 8.93 3.45 14.89
C HIS A 118 9.53 2.22 14.20
N GLU A 119 8.69 1.38 13.59
CA GLU A 119 9.03 0.07 13.05
C GLU A 119 9.06 0.00 11.53
N GLY A 120 8.39 0.92 10.86
CA GLY A 120 8.24 1.04 9.41
C GLY A 120 8.62 2.43 8.91
N LEU A 121 7.81 3.00 8.01
CA LEU A 121 8.05 4.33 7.45
C LEU A 121 6.73 5.12 7.35
N VAL A 122 6.73 6.36 7.81
CA VAL A 122 5.65 7.34 7.58
C VAL A 122 6.19 8.46 6.72
N LEU A 123 5.50 8.75 5.61
CA LEU A 123 5.82 9.82 4.66
C LEU A 123 4.71 10.86 4.62
N SER A 124 5.08 12.10 4.34
CA SER A 124 4.17 13.19 4.01
C SER A 124 4.84 14.17 3.05
N GLU A 125 4.07 14.70 2.10
CA GLU A 125 4.51 15.79 1.22
C GLU A 125 4.31 17.18 1.87
N TYR A 126 3.66 17.23 3.03
CA TYR A 126 3.19 18.45 3.66
C TYR A 126 4.00 18.84 4.90
N ALA A 127 4.14 20.15 5.10
CA ALA A 127 4.82 20.72 6.28
C ALA A 127 4.19 20.18 7.59
N THR A 128 4.99 20.13 8.66
CA THR A 128 4.69 19.41 9.91
C THR A 128 3.28 19.69 10.48
N ASP A 129 2.83 20.94 10.44
CA ASP A 129 1.54 21.34 11.03
C ASP A 129 0.40 21.44 10.02
N PHE A 130 0.63 21.03 8.77
CA PHE A 130 -0.37 21.11 7.71
C PHE A 130 -1.58 20.22 8.02
N LEU A 131 -2.78 20.80 7.96
CA LEU A 131 -4.05 20.10 8.17
C LEU A 131 -4.51 19.42 6.87
N PRO A 132 -5.12 18.21 6.95
CA PRO A 132 -5.58 17.52 5.76
C PRO A 132 -6.72 18.29 5.07
N GLN A 133 -6.68 18.37 3.75
CA GLN A 133 -7.66 18.96 2.87
C GLN A 133 -8.25 17.88 1.94
N LYS A 134 -9.43 18.12 1.34
CA LYS A 134 -10.03 17.13 0.43
C LYS A 134 -9.09 16.70 -0.70
N TRP A 135 -8.34 17.63 -1.27
CA TRP A 135 -7.42 17.37 -2.37
C TRP A 135 -6.16 16.61 -1.92
N THR A 136 -5.69 16.79 -0.67
CA THR A 136 -4.49 16.08 -0.18
C THR A 136 -4.69 14.56 -0.09
N PHE A 137 -5.93 14.08 0.06
CA PHE A 137 -6.21 12.65 0.02
C PHE A 137 -6.02 12.07 -1.37
N LEU A 138 -6.35 12.82 -2.42
CA LEU A 138 -6.17 12.40 -3.80
C LEU A 138 -4.68 12.40 -4.17
N GLU A 139 -3.97 13.49 -3.90
CA GLU A 139 -2.52 13.58 -4.15
C GLU A 139 -1.74 12.49 -3.42
N ARG A 140 -2.03 12.28 -2.14
CA ARG A 140 -1.44 11.21 -1.34
C ARG A 140 -1.69 9.83 -1.95
N ASN A 141 -2.90 9.57 -2.43
CA ASN A 141 -3.21 8.31 -3.11
C ASN A 141 -2.38 8.14 -4.38
N GLU A 142 -2.27 9.19 -5.20
CA GLU A 142 -1.42 9.18 -6.40
C GLU A 142 0.04 8.87 -6.05
N THR A 143 0.57 9.50 -5.00
CA THR A 143 1.94 9.25 -4.54
C THR A 143 2.15 7.80 -4.11
N MET A 144 1.22 7.21 -3.34
CA MET A 144 1.28 5.79 -2.97
C MET A 144 1.30 4.88 -4.20
N ILE A 145 0.41 5.13 -5.14
CA ILE A 145 0.29 4.34 -6.37
C ILE A 145 1.54 4.52 -7.24
N ALA A 146 2.05 5.73 -7.39
CA ALA A 146 3.27 5.98 -8.17
C ALA A 146 4.48 5.25 -7.56
N LEU A 147 4.68 5.29 -6.24
CA LEU A 147 5.77 4.63 -5.52
C LEU A 147 5.66 3.09 -5.56
N SER A 148 4.47 2.52 -5.75
CA SER A 148 4.28 1.06 -5.78
C SER A 148 4.74 0.41 -7.09
N ASP A 149 4.97 -0.90 -7.05
CA ASP A 149 5.25 -1.75 -8.21
C ASP A 149 3.98 -2.42 -8.74
N CYS A 150 3.03 -2.72 -7.84
CA CYS A 150 1.68 -3.15 -8.20
C CYS A 150 0.67 -2.67 -7.15
N VAL A 151 -0.61 -2.78 -7.47
CA VAL A 151 -1.72 -2.24 -6.67
C VAL A 151 -2.77 -3.31 -6.41
N ILE A 152 -3.24 -3.41 -5.18
CA ILE A 152 -4.36 -4.27 -4.79
C ILE A 152 -5.48 -3.40 -4.25
N VAL A 153 -6.69 -3.60 -4.77
CA VAL A 153 -7.92 -3.00 -4.25
C VAL A 153 -8.84 -4.11 -3.74
N PRO A 154 -8.75 -4.47 -2.45
CA PRO A 154 -9.53 -5.58 -1.90
C PRO A 154 -11.04 -5.40 -2.03
N GLN A 155 -11.55 -4.20 -1.78
CA GLN A 155 -12.97 -3.84 -1.92
C GLN A 155 -13.11 -2.35 -2.18
N ALA A 156 -14.03 -1.98 -3.07
CA ALA A 156 -14.34 -0.57 -3.35
C ALA A 156 -15.76 -0.40 -3.89
N ASP A 157 -16.40 0.71 -3.50
CA ASP A 157 -17.65 1.17 -4.10
C ASP A 157 -17.35 1.99 -5.37
N GLU A 158 -18.28 2.02 -6.35
CA GLU A 158 -18.08 2.62 -7.68
C GLU A 158 -17.63 4.09 -7.66
N ASN A 159 -18.11 4.88 -6.68
CA ASN A 159 -17.81 6.31 -6.57
C ASN A 159 -16.86 6.61 -5.39
N SER A 160 -15.91 5.74 -5.12
CA SER A 160 -14.99 5.88 -3.98
C SER A 160 -13.62 6.42 -4.39
N GLY A 161 -12.89 7.00 -3.41
CA GLY A 161 -11.49 7.38 -3.60
C GLY A 161 -10.58 6.20 -3.96
N SER A 162 -10.95 4.97 -3.56
CA SER A 162 -10.22 3.75 -3.90
C SER A 162 -10.36 3.40 -5.38
N ILE A 163 -11.52 3.63 -5.97
CA ILE A 163 -11.73 3.49 -7.42
C ILE A 163 -10.95 4.55 -8.21
N TYR A 164 -10.89 5.80 -7.70
CA TYR A 164 -10.00 6.80 -8.28
C TYR A 164 -8.55 6.30 -8.31
N SER A 165 -8.06 5.75 -7.20
CA SER A 165 -6.72 5.15 -7.11
C SER A 165 -6.52 4.01 -8.11
N ALA A 166 -7.52 3.15 -8.29
CA ALA A 166 -7.48 2.06 -9.27
C ALA A 166 -7.38 2.57 -10.71
N TYR A 167 -8.18 3.57 -11.07
CA TYR A 167 -8.09 4.19 -12.40
C TYR A 167 -6.76 4.92 -12.63
N PHE A 168 -6.23 5.56 -11.60
CA PHE A 168 -4.90 6.18 -11.67
C PHE A 168 -3.82 5.12 -11.88
N ALA A 169 -3.85 4.00 -11.13
CA ALA A 169 -2.94 2.87 -11.32
C ALA A 169 -2.97 2.33 -12.76
N HIS A 170 -4.17 2.10 -13.29
CA HIS A 170 -4.35 1.66 -14.67
C HIS A 170 -3.80 2.69 -15.67
N LYS A 171 -4.07 3.98 -15.47
CA LYS A 171 -3.59 5.09 -16.33
C LYS A 171 -2.06 5.14 -16.42
N ILE A 172 -1.36 4.88 -15.32
CA ILE A 172 0.12 4.90 -15.28
C ILE A 172 0.75 3.52 -15.50
N GLY A 173 -0.03 2.53 -15.96
CA GLY A 173 0.46 1.19 -16.34
C GLY A 173 0.87 0.29 -15.18
N LYS A 174 0.38 0.51 -13.96
CA LYS A 174 0.65 -0.39 -12.83
C LYS A 174 -0.22 -1.66 -12.91
N PRO A 175 0.35 -2.85 -12.68
CA PRO A 175 -0.46 -4.05 -12.48
C PRO A 175 -1.46 -3.83 -11.35
N LEU A 176 -2.74 -4.07 -11.65
CA LEU A 176 -3.85 -3.82 -10.74
C LEU A 176 -4.60 -5.12 -10.44
N PHE A 177 -4.77 -5.40 -9.17
CA PHE A 177 -5.45 -6.59 -8.66
C PHE A 177 -6.61 -6.22 -7.75
N VAL A 178 -7.63 -7.08 -7.72
CA VAL A 178 -8.80 -6.94 -6.84
C VAL A 178 -9.16 -8.29 -6.25
N LEU A 179 -9.76 -8.32 -5.06
CA LEU A 179 -10.34 -9.58 -4.56
C LEU A 179 -11.60 -9.93 -5.35
N SER A 180 -11.79 -11.25 -5.56
CA SER A 180 -13.04 -11.76 -6.10
C SER A 180 -14.11 -11.75 -5.02
N HIS A 181 -15.19 -11.03 -5.26
CA HIS A 181 -16.36 -10.96 -4.39
C HIS A 181 -17.55 -11.69 -4.99
N ARG A 182 -18.56 -11.99 -4.17
CA ARG A 182 -19.87 -12.39 -4.67
C ARG A 182 -20.51 -11.23 -5.42
N ILE A 183 -21.43 -11.55 -6.32
CA ILE A 183 -22.17 -10.54 -7.10
C ILE A 183 -22.82 -9.54 -6.15
N GLY A 184 -22.58 -8.24 -6.39
CA GLY A 184 -23.15 -7.13 -5.62
C GLY A 184 -22.43 -6.74 -4.33
N GLU A 185 -21.43 -7.51 -3.85
CA GLU A 185 -20.70 -7.19 -2.61
C GLU A 185 -19.65 -6.09 -2.78
N SER A 186 -19.14 -5.86 -4.00
CA SER A 186 -18.14 -4.85 -4.31
C SER A 186 -18.27 -4.40 -5.75
N LEU A 187 -19.22 -3.50 -5.99
CA LEU A 187 -19.57 -3.05 -7.35
C LEU A 187 -18.38 -2.40 -8.08
N GLY A 188 -17.58 -1.62 -7.37
CA GLY A 188 -16.42 -0.97 -7.96
C GLY A 188 -15.34 -1.96 -8.44
N THR A 189 -14.99 -2.96 -7.63
CA THR A 189 -14.01 -3.99 -8.04
C THR A 189 -14.56 -4.90 -9.13
N GLN A 190 -15.86 -5.25 -9.06
CA GLN A 190 -16.53 -6.02 -10.09
C GLN A 190 -16.45 -5.31 -11.45
N ARG A 191 -16.74 -4.01 -11.50
CA ARG A 191 -16.63 -3.22 -12.73
C ARG A 191 -15.19 -3.15 -13.28
N LEU A 192 -14.19 -3.11 -12.42
CA LEU A 192 -12.78 -3.18 -12.85
C LEU A 192 -12.44 -4.50 -13.53
N ILE A 193 -13.00 -5.63 -13.05
CA ILE A 193 -12.84 -6.95 -13.68
C ILE A 193 -13.57 -6.98 -15.02
N GLU A 194 -14.85 -6.59 -15.06
CA GLU A 194 -15.68 -6.58 -16.26
C GLU A 194 -15.08 -5.73 -17.39
N THR A 195 -14.45 -4.60 -17.02
CA THR A 195 -13.79 -3.71 -17.99
C THR A 195 -12.32 -4.08 -18.24
N GLN A 196 -11.86 -5.24 -17.76
CA GLN A 196 -10.50 -5.77 -17.95
C GLN A 196 -9.39 -4.81 -17.47
N LYS A 197 -9.69 -3.96 -16.48
CA LYS A 197 -8.71 -3.04 -15.89
C LYS A 197 -7.96 -3.63 -14.70
N ALA A 198 -8.50 -4.69 -14.09
CA ALA A 198 -7.90 -5.36 -12.96
C ALA A 198 -7.96 -6.89 -13.09
N THR A 199 -6.95 -7.56 -12.56
CA THR A 199 -6.89 -9.02 -12.47
C THR A 199 -7.50 -9.47 -11.14
N PRO A 200 -8.45 -10.42 -11.12
CA PRO A 200 -9.01 -10.92 -9.88
C PRO A 200 -8.02 -11.83 -9.15
N ILE A 201 -7.86 -11.61 -7.84
CA ILE A 201 -7.19 -12.53 -6.92
C ILE A 201 -8.22 -13.56 -6.47
N VAL A 202 -8.17 -14.74 -7.06
CA VAL A 202 -9.04 -15.87 -6.69
C VAL A 202 -8.45 -16.65 -5.51
N ARG A 203 -7.12 -16.76 -5.46
CA ARG A 203 -6.34 -17.37 -4.38
C ARG A 203 -5.11 -16.52 -4.09
N ILE A 204 -4.82 -16.32 -2.82
CA ILE A 204 -3.66 -15.52 -2.36
C ILE A 204 -2.37 -16.14 -2.89
N GLU A 205 -2.23 -17.46 -2.82
CA GLU A 205 -1.04 -18.18 -3.28
C GLU A 205 -0.73 -17.90 -4.76
N GLY A 206 -1.76 -17.85 -5.61
CA GLY A 206 -1.60 -17.54 -7.04
C GLY A 206 -1.07 -16.13 -7.27
N PHE A 207 -1.54 -15.15 -6.49
CA PHE A 207 -1.01 -13.79 -6.53
C PHE A 207 0.45 -13.72 -6.05
N LEU A 208 0.79 -14.41 -4.95
CA LEU A 208 2.16 -14.43 -4.43
C LEU A 208 3.14 -15.11 -5.39
N GLN A 209 2.71 -16.19 -6.06
CA GLN A 209 3.48 -16.84 -7.12
C GLN A 209 3.75 -15.87 -8.28
N TRP A 210 2.72 -15.14 -8.73
CA TRP A 210 2.88 -14.09 -9.74
C TRP A 210 3.86 -13.00 -9.28
N LEU A 211 3.76 -12.54 -8.04
CA LEU A 211 4.62 -11.52 -7.45
C LEU A 211 6.09 -11.96 -7.46
N CYS A 212 6.36 -13.21 -7.03
CA CYS A 212 7.69 -13.80 -7.04
C CYS A 212 8.23 -14.02 -8.47
N ALA A 213 7.40 -14.49 -9.40
CA ALA A 213 7.79 -14.70 -10.79
C ALA A 213 8.13 -13.40 -11.51
N THR A 214 7.38 -12.32 -11.20
CA THR A 214 7.55 -11.03 -11.87
C THR A 214 8.71 -10.21 -11.30
N PHE A 215 8.87 -10.20 -9.98
CA PHE A 215 9.78 -9.29 -9.28
C PHE A 215 10.84 -9.99 -8.43
N GLY A 216 10.73 -11.32 -8.23
CA GLY A 216 11.57 -12.06 -7.29
C GLY A 216 13.06 -11.95 -7.57
N ALA A 217 13.47 -12.03 -8.84
CA ALA A 217 14.88 -11.91 -9.23
C ALA A 217 15.44 -10.49 -8.97
N GLU A 218 14.64 -9.46 -9.19
CA GLU A 218 15.05 -8.07 -9.04
C GLU A 218 15.19 -7.64 -7.57
N TYR A 219 14.29 -8.12 -6.70
CA TYR A 219 14.23 -7.70 -5.30
C TYR A 219 14.67 -8.76 -4.29
N GLY A 220 15.08 -9.94 -4.76
CA GLY A 220 15.51 -11.03 -3.88
C GLY A 220 14.41 -11.52 -2.93
N LEU A 221 13.17 -11.65 -3.43
CA LEU A 221 12.05 -12.12 -2.62
C LEU A 221 12.28 -13.58 -2.19
N LYS A 222 11.87 -13.89 -0.95
CA LYS A 222 11.88 -15.26 -0.45
C LYS A 222 10.95 -16.14 -1.29
N SER A 223 11.36 -17.37 -1.59
CA SER A 223 10.47 -18.30 -2.29
C SER A 223 9.31 -18.69 -1.36
N HIS A 224 8.09 -18.79 -1.91
CA HIS A 224 6.89 -19.17 -1.15
C HIS A 224 7.01 -20.54 -0.47
N ALA A 225 7.88 -21.45 -0.96
CA ALA A 225 8.15 -22.75 -0.37
C ALA A 225 8.90 -22.68 0.97
N GLN A 226 9.64 -21.59 1.25
CA GLN A 226 10.41 -21.44 2.48
C GLN A 226 9.62 -20.83 3.64
N SER A 227 8.46 -20.25 3.39
CA SER A 227 7.62 -19.65 4.45
C SER A 227 6.69 -20.68 5.12
N ALA A 228 6.42 -21.81 4.50
CA ALA A 228 5.56 -22.88 5.07
C ALA A 228 6.30 -23.74 6.09
N ASP A 229 7.63 -23.90 6.01
CA ASP A 229 8.40 -24.76 6.92
C ASP A 229 8.66 -24.14 8.30
N ASN A 230 8.63 -22.81 8.44
CA ASN A 230 8.89 -22.13 9.74
C ASN A 230 7.70 -22.17 10.72
N THR A 231 6.54 -22.68 10.32
CA THR A 231 5.36 -22.77 11.21
C THR A 231 5.20 -24.14 11.85
N HIS A 232 5.98 -25.15 11.44
CA HIS A 232 5.90 -26.51 12.02
C HIS A 232 6.84 -26.77 13.20
N ASP A 233 7.90 -25.95 13.38
CA ASP A 233 8.87 -26.14 14.47
C ASP A 233 8.51 -25.40 15.78
N ALA A 234 7.38 -24.73 15.86
CA ALA A 234 6.96 -24.00 17.07
C ALA A 234 6.00 -24.79 17.98
N PHE A 235 5.69 -26.07 17.65
CA PHE A 235 4.82 -26.94 18.45
C PHE A 235 5.38 -28.39 18.56
N MET A 236 6.63 -28.51 19.00
CA MET A 236 7.11 -29.74 19.64
C MET A 236 7.76 -29.41 20.98
#